data_322bd4c6e9349ccb25aa24314d3a7c5b
#
_entry.id   322bd4c6e9349ccb25aa24314d3a7c5b
#
_cell.length_a   1.000
_cell.length_b   1.000
_cell.length_c   1.000
_cell.angle_alpha   90.00
_cell.angle_beta   90.00
_cell.angle_gamma   90.00
#
_symmetry.space_group_name_H-M   'P 1'
#
loop_
_entity.id
_entity.type
_entity.pdbx_description
1 polymer ?
#
loop_
_entity_poly.entity_id
_entity_poly.type
_entity_poly.pdbx_seq_one_letter_code
_entity_poly.pdbx_strand_id
1 'polypeptide(L)'
;MKMKFALATSLLALCAVAPLAAQMQATTPAPATADATAATHYGSWGFDLTGMDKSVKPGDDWFDFVNGTRVKNTQIPADRSSYGAFAVLRDLSDARLHKLIEGYQVGDSTHVDRAKVAMLYQGFMDTAAIERADAAPLMRRLAPIKAAASKDAVARLMGASHGGFGASFFGSGVNDDAKDPTVYALSLRQSGLGLGDRDLYLDAKFKPQLERYQQYVAQMLGMAGWADPAGTAAKVVAMETRIAQAHWTRAQSRDRDKTYNAMTTVQLQALAPGFPWTTFLGAAGVGKAERVIVSQNTAFPKIAEVFASTDLDTLKAWEAFRTTDDIAPLLSKRFVDAQFDFRSKFLNGQPQQRDRWKRGVGMAEGSLGEAIGRDYVALYFPPSSKAKMDELVGNLRTALGGRIRNLPWMGDATKAQALDKLANFTVKIGYPEKWRDYSALRIVPGDVVGNAERAQRFEWDYRRTRLGGPVDKAEWGMTPQTVNAYYNSVKNEIVFPAAILQPPFFDPDADAAINYGGIGGVIGHEISHGFDDQGRKSDGHGVLRDWWATDDAAKFEVQAVKYGAQYEAYSFDGLPGVHINGRASMGENIGDLGGVLIALDAYHASIGGRPAPVIDGFSGDQRFFLG
;
A
#
# COMPACT_ATOMS: atom_id res chain seq x y z
N MET A 1 -5.15 -31.08 5.27
CA MET A 1 -4.65 -30.23 6.35
C MET A 1 -5.08 -28.81 6.01
N LYS A 2 -6.10 -28.30 6.69
CA LYS A 2 -6.67 -26.97 6.43
C LYS A 2 -5.89 -25.97 7.28
N MET A 3 -5.07 -25.14 6.66
CA MET A 3 -4.36 -24.07 7.33
C MET A 3 -5.06 -22.74 7.00
N LYS A 4 -5.60 -22.10 8.05
CA LYS A 4 -6.16 -20.76 7.96
C LYS A 4 -5.04 -19.78 8.28
N PHE A 5 -4.53 -19.04 7.30
CA PHE A 5 -3.60 -17.94 7.53
C PHE A 5 -4.33 -16.61 7.47
N ALA A 6 -4.19 -15.82 8.53
CA ALA A 6 -4.55 -14.41 8.49
C ALA A 6 -3.39 -13.65 7.83
N LEU A 7 -3.43 -13.53 6.49
CA LEU A 7 -2.50 -12.65 5.79
C LEU A 7 -2.94 -11.19 5.99
N ALA A 8 -2.14 -10.46 6.73
CA ALA A 8 -2.17 -9.01 6.73
C ALA A 8 -1.30 -8.50 5.58
N THR A 9 -1.78 -8.65 4.37
CA THR A 9 -1.17 -8.00 3.20
C THR A 9 -2.11 -6.95 2.66
N SER A 10 -1.57 -5.81 2.32
CA SER A 10 -2.25 -4.75 1.56
C SER A 10 -2.50 -5.20 0.10
N LEU A 11 -3.19 -6.33 -0.05
CA LEU A 11 -3.74 -6.79 -1.33
C LEU A 11 -5.25 -6.61 -1.28
N LEU A 12 -5.77 -5.81 -2.19
CA LEU A 12 -7.18 -5.80 -2.58
C LEU A 12 -7.57 -7.21 -3.05
N ALA A 13 -7.97 -8.08 -2.10
CA ALA A 13 -8.64 -9.32 -2.41
C ALA A 13 -10.11 -8.98 -2.68
N LEU A 14 -10.51 -8.92 -3.95
CA LEU A 14 -11.92 -8.87 -4.34
C LEU A 14 -12.56 -10.23 -4.02
N CYS A 15 -13.33 -10.27 -2.94
CA CYS A 15 -14.25 -11.38 -2.66
C CYS A 15 -15.63 -11.04 -3.22
N ALA A 16 -16.16 -11.90 -4.07
CA ALA A 16 -17.57 -11.88 -4.43
C ALA A 16 -18.38 -12.39 -3.24
N VAL A 17 -19.21 -11.55 -2.62
CA VAL A 17 -20.11 -11.91 -1.52
C VAL A 17 -21.54 -11.91 -2.04
N ALA A 18 -22.21 -13.06 -1.90
CA ALA A 18 -23.67 -13.13 -1.96
C ALA A 18 -24.26 -12.53 -0.67
N PRO A 19 -25.39 -11.80 -0.71
CA PRO A 19 -25.92 -11.17 0.49
C PRO A 19 -26.59 -12.20 1.40
N LEU A 20 -25.98 -12.49 2.55
CA LEU A 20 -26.68 -13.09 3.68
C LEU A 20 -27.34 -11.96 4.49
N ALA A 21 -28.66 -12.00 4.60
CA ALA A 21 -29.42 -11.11 5.47
C ALA A 21 -29.09 -11.42 6.94
N ALA A 22 -28.37 -10.53 7.60
CA ALA A 22 -28.11 -10.62 9.04
C ALA A 22 -29.24 -9.94 9.82
N GLN A 23 -29.82 -10.67 10.75
CA GLN A 23 -30.77 -10.15 11.75
C GLN A 23 -30.03 -9.22 12.72
N MET A 24 -30.48 -7.97 12.82
CA MET A 24 -30.00 -7.00 13.81
C MET A 24 -30.46 -7.39 15.21
N GLN A 25 -29.54 -7.75 16.08
CA GLN A 25 -29.74 -7.74 17.53
C GLN A 25 -29.19 -6.46 18.13
N ALA A 26 -29.95 -5.85 19.01
CA ALA A 26 -29.63 -4.61 19.69
C ALA A 26 -28.38 -4.78 20.58
N THR A 27 -27.39 -3.90 20.40
CA THR A 27 -26.15 -3.89 21.14
C THR A 27 -26.26 -3.15 22.46
N THR A 28 -25.81 -3.76 23.54
CA THR A 28 -25.48 -3.11 24.81
C THR A 28 -24.32 -2.15 24.63
N PRO A 29 -24.31 -0.92 25.18
CA PRO A 29 -23.20 -0.01 25.07
C PRO A 29 -21.96 -0.56 25.78
N ALA A 30 -20.80 -0.45 25.17
CA ALA A 30 -19.52 -0.74 25.78
C ALA A 30 -19.26 0.19 26.98
N PRO A 31 -18.52 -0.27 28.02
CA PRO A 31 -18.23 0.55 29.19
C PRO A 31 -17.36 1.76 28.79
N ALA A 32 -17.64 2.89 29.42
CA ALA A 32 -17.03 4.18 29.15
C ALA A 32 -15.51 4.18 29.45
N THR A 33 -14.74 4.68 28.48
CA THR A 33 -13.50 5.45 28.56
C THR A 33 -12.25 4.75 29.09
N ALA A 34 -11.76 3.75 28.37
CA ALA A 34 -10.31 3.60 28.22
C ALA A 34 -9.79 4.72 27.27
N ASP A 35 -8.66 5.34 27.61
CA ASP A 35 -8.03 6.34 26.71
C ASP A 35 -7.73 5.67 25.37
N ALA A 36 -8.46 6.05 24.33
CA ALA A 36 -8.31 5.47 22.98
C ALA A 36 -6.91 5.68 22.38
N THR A 37 -6.07 6.51 23.00
CA THR A 37 -4.68 6.75 22.61
C THR A 37 -3.66 5.93 23.39
N ALA A 38 -4.09 5.17 24.42
CA ALA A 38 -3.24 4.27 25.15
C ALA A 38 -3.02 2.95 24.39
N ALA A 39 -1.78 2.47 24.37
CA ALA A 39 -1.51 1.14 23.83
C ALA A 39 -2.12 0.07 24.75
N THR A 40 -2.68 -0.98 24.16
CA THR A 40 -3.21 -2.11 24.91
C THR A 40 -2.06 -3.05 25.29
N HIS A 41 -1.93 -3.37 26.57
CA HIS A 41 -1.05 -4.46 27.03
C HIS A 41 -1.83 -5.77 27.05
N TYR A 42 -1.22 -6.85 26.60
CA TYR A 42 -1.85 -8.16 26.45
C TYR A 42 -1.34 -9.14 27.51
N GLY A 43 -2.18 -9.47 28.49
CA GLY A 43 -1.81 -10.42 29.56
C GLY A 43 -0.62 -9.97 30.40
N SER A 44 -0.06 -10.89 31.20
CA SER A 44 1.06 -10.61 32.11
C SER A 44 2.44 -10.71 31.44
N TRP A 45 2.53 -11.28 30.24
CA TRP A 45 3.78 -11.51 29.50
C TRP A 45 3.70 -11.19 28.00
N GLY A 46 2.66 -10.42 27.61
CA GLY A 46 2.53 -9.88 26.25
C GLY A 46 1.56 -10.64 25.34
N PHE A 47 0.80 -11.63 25.86
CA PHE A 47 -0.19 -12.39 25.10
C PHE A 47 -1.51 -12.55 25.86
N ASP A 48 -2.63 -12.47 25.13
CA ASP A 48 -3.98 -12.64 25.68
C ASP A 48 -4.47 -14.08 25.50
N LEU A 49 -4.32 -14.88 26.54
CA LEU A 49 -4.75 -16.28 26.57
C LEU A 49 -6.26 -16.47 26.44
N THR A 50 -7.09 -15.42 26.67
CA THR A 50 -8.55 -15.50 26.58
C THR A 50 -9.06 -15.59 25.15
N GLY A 51 -8.21 -15.20 24.18
CA GLY A 51 -8.50 -15.31 22.76
C GLY A 51 -8.37 -16.72 22.17
N MET A 52 -7.75 -17.64 22.90
CA MET A 52 -7.49 -19.01 22.46
C MET A 52 -8.73 -19.89 22.48
N ASP A 53 -8.85 -20.82 21.53
CA ASP A 53 -9.82 -21.92 21.59
C ASP A 53 -9.12 -23.24 21.93
N LYS A 54 -9.07 -23.56 23.23
CA LYS A 54 -8.41 -24.77 23.73
C LYS A 54 -9.14 -26.07 23.37
N SER A 55 -10.33 -26.01 22.77
CA SER A 55 -11.04 -27.19 22.24
C SER A 55 -10.46 -27.67 20.91
N VAL A 56 -9.73 -26.81 20.20
CA VAL A 56 -9.02 -27.12 18.95
C VAL A 56 -7.62 -27.65 19.29
N LYS A 57 -7.18 -28.72 18.63
CA LYS A 57 -5.82 -29.22 18.80
C LYS A 57 -4.84 -28.36 17.98
N PRO A 58 -3.71 -27.93 18.54
CA PRO A 58 -2.75 -27.07 17.82
C PRO A 58 -2.18 -27.69 16.55
N GLY A 59 -2.13 -29.05 16.46
CA GLY A 59 -1.67 -29.78 15.27
C GLY A 59 -2.72 -29.91 14.18
N ASP A 60 -4.00 -29.69 14.50
CA ASP A 60 -5.10 -29.78 13.53
C ASP A 60 -5.36 -28.41 12.87
N ASP A 61 -5.46 -27.36 13.69
CA ASP A 61 -5.61 -25.97 13.23
C ASP A 61 -4.95 -25.01 14.23
N TRP A 62 -3.76 -24.54 13.90
CA TRP A 62 -3.00 -23.63 14.74
C TRP A 62 -3.68 -22.26 14.88
N PHE A 63 -4.22 -21.74 13.79
CA PHE A 63 -4.87 -20.42 13.82
C PHE A 63 -6.09 -20.41 14.73
N ASP A 64 -6.97 -21.39 14.60
CA ASP A 64 -8.15 -21.49 15.45
C ASP A 64 -7.78 -21.83 16.91
N PHE A 65 -6.72 -22.64 17.14
CA PHE A 65 -6.23 -22.88 18.49
C PHE A 65 -5.81 -21.57 19.17
N VAL A 66 -5.06 -20.71 18.48
CA VAL A 66 -4.53 -19.46 19.03
C VAL A 66 -5.59 -18.36 19.08
N ASN A 67 -6.44 -18.24 18.07
CA ASN A 67 -7.33 -17.10 17.88
C ASN A 67 -8.83 -17.43 17.85
N GLY A 68 -9.23 -18.70 17.92
CA GLY A 68 -10.59 -19.14 17.64
C GLY A 68 -11.66 -18.49 18.52
N THR A 69 -11.41 -18.31 19.83
CA THR A 69 -12.32 -17.60 20.74
C THR A 69 -12.38 -16.10 20.39
N ARG A 70 -11.24 -15.48 20.09
CA ARG A 70 -11.18 -14.07 19.67
C ARG A 70 -11.97 -13.86 18.37
N VAL A 71 -11.76 -14.72 17.37
CA VAL A 71 -12.46 -14.64 16.07
C VAL A 71 -13.98 -14.76 16.26
N LYS A 72 -14.43 -15.72 17.09
CA LYS A 72 -15.87 -15.93 17.40
C LYS A 72 -16.50 -14.72 18.09
N ASN A 73 -15.74 -14.04 18.95
CA ASN A 73 -16.23 -12.93 19.78
C ASN A 73 -16.02 -11.55 19.15
N THR A 74 -15.21 -11.44 18.09
CA THR A 74 -14.89 -10.17 17.43
C THR A 74 -15.83 -9.94 16.25
N GLN A 75 -16.56 -8.83 16.30
CA GLN A 75 -17.32 -8.34 15.15
C GLN A 75 -16.47 -7.41 14.30
N ILE A 76 -16.52 -7.57 12.99
CA ILE A 76 -15.90 -6.63 12.07
C ILE A 76 -16.66 -5.31 12.16
N PRO A 77 -16.01 -4.16 12.51
CA PRO A 77 -16.67 -2.87 12.51
C PRO A 77 -17.31 -2.55 11.15
N ALA A 78 -18.50 -1.93 11.18
CA ALA A 78 -19.27 -1.67 9.96
C ALA A 78 -18.55 -0.74 8.97
N ASP A 79 -17.56 0.05 9.44
CA ASP A 79 -16.77 0.96 8.63
C ASP A 79 -15.56 0.30 7.93
N ARG A 80 -15.52 -1.04 7.88
CA ARG A 80 -14.45 -1.81 7.21
C ARG A 80 -14.92 -3.20 6.78
N SER A 81 -14.13 -3.86 5.94
CA SER A 81 -14.42 -5.21 5.42
C SER A 81 -13.59 -6.31 6.10
N SER A 82 -12.60 -5.95 6.91
CA SER A 82 -11.76 -6.89 7.66
C SER A 82 -11.29 -6.28 8.98
N TYR A 83 -10.97 -7.12 9.97
CA TYR A 83 -10.47 -6.67 11.26
C TYR A 83 -9.47 -7.66 11.84
N GLY A 84 -8.32 -7.18 12.30
CA GLY A 84 -7.22 -7.96 12.86
C GLY A 84 -6.18 -7.05 13.49
N ALA A 85 -5.03 -7.59 13.89
CA ALA A 85 -3.99 -6.86 14.64
C ALA A 85 -3.55 -5.54 13.96
N PHE A 86 -3.34 -5.54 12.65
CA PHE A 86 -3.03 -4.31 11.89
C PHE A 86 -4.15 -3.27 11.94
N ALA A 87 -5.41 -3.71 11.93
CA ALA A 87 -6.55 -2.80 12.02
C ALA A 87 -6.69 -2.19 13.43
N VAL A 88 -6.42 -2.98 14.49
CA VAL A 88 -6.38 -2.50 15.88
C VAL A 88 -5.31 -1.42 16.04
N LEU A 89 -4.09 -1.66 15.54
CA LEU A 89 -3.03 -0.64 15.61
C LEU A 89 -3.34 0.59 14.75
N ARG A 90 -3.99 0.41 13.62
CA ARG A 90 -4.41 1.55 12.79
C ARG A 90 -5.45 2.40 13.51
N ASP A 91 -6.40 1.79 14.24
CA ASP A 91 -7.35 2.53 15.07
C ASP A 91 -6.65 3.31 16.19
N LEU A 92 -5.63 2.72 16.83
CA LEU A 92 -4.79 3.40 17.80
C LEU A 92 -4.04 4.58 17.19
N SER A 93 -3.43 4.38 16.02
CA SER A 93 -2.74 5.45 15.29
C SER A 93 -3.69 6.57 14.88
N ASP A 94 -4.87 6.24 14.31
CA ASP A 94 -5.91 7.20 13.95
C ASP A 94 -6.37 8.02 15.17
N ALA A 95 -6.57 7.39 16.33
CA ALA A 95 -6.98 8.08 17.57
C ALA A 95 -5.89 9.04 18.09
N ARG A 96 -4.62 8.62 18.05
CA ARG A 96 -3.47 9.45 18.42
C ARG A 96 -3.31 10.65 17.50
N LEU A 97 -3.42 10.42 16.19
CA LEU A 97 -3.36 11.49 15.18
C LEU A 97 -4.53 12.47 15.34
N HIS A 98 -5.72 11.97 15.60
CA HIS A 98 -6.90 12.80 15.85
C HIS A 98 -6.67 13.74 17.04
N LYS A 99 -6.23 13.19 18.18
CA LYS A 99 -5.90 13.96 19.40
C LYS A 99 -4.83 15.04 19.14
N LEU A 100 -3.79 14.72 18.37
CA LEU A 100 -2.75 15.68 17.97
C LEU A 100 -3.34 16.80 17.13
N ILE A 101 -4.08 16.46 16.06
CA ILE A 101 -4.62 17.43 15.09
C ILE A 101 -5.65 18.35 15.74
N GLU A 102 -6.50 17.84 16.64
CA GLU A 102 -7.45 18.68 17.39
C GLU A 102 -6.75 19.68 18.32
N GLY A 103 -5.55 19.36 18.79
CA GLY A 103 -4.72 20.28 19.58
C GLY A 103 -4.06 21.40 18.78
N TYR A 104 -4.02 21.31 17.44
CA TYR A 104 -3.35 22.30 16.60
C TYR A 104 -4.21 23.55 16.38
N GLN A 105 -3.55 24.73 16.33
CA GLN A 105 -4.21 26.02 16.15
C GLN A 105 -3.95 26.60 14.76
N VAL A 106 -5.00 27.04 14.08
CA VAL A 106 -4.91 27.65 12.72
C VAL A 106 -4.01 28.90 12.70
N GLY A 107 -3.96 29.66 13.79
CA GLY A 107 -3.17 30.90 13.92
C GLY A 107 -1.76 30.69 14.49
N ASP A 108 -1.28 29.46 14.68
CA ASP A 108 0.04 29.22 15.26
C ASP A 108 1.15 29.66 14.29
N SER A 109 1.72 30.84 14.56
CA SER A 109 2.83 31.38 13.77
C SER A 109 4.20 30.77 14.14
N THR A 110 4.30 30.09 15.27
CA THR A 110 5.53 29.41 15.72
C THR A 110 5.65 28.00 15.17
N HIS A 111 4.52 27.34 14.91
CA HIS A 111 4.47 25.98 14.36
C HIS A 111 3.65 25.98 13.06
N VAL A 112 4.20 26.60 12.03
CA VAL A 112 3.50 26.85 10.75
C VAL A 112 2.92 25.56 10.13
N ASP A 113 3.62 24.42 10.23
CA ASP A 113 3.12 23.18 9.67
C ASP A 113 1.92 22.63 10.46
N ARG A 114 1.89 22.78 11.80
CA ARG A 114 0.70 22.46 12.62
C ARG A 114 -0.49 23.34 12.23
N ALA A 115 -0.26 24.63 12.00
CA ALA A 115 -1.31 25.53 11.52
C ALA A 115 -1.86 25.11 10.15
N LYS A 116 -1.00 24.67 9.21
CA LYS A 116 -1.43 24.12 7.91
C LYS A 116 -2.29 22.84 8.08
N VAL A 117 -1.89 21.93 8.96
CA VAL A 117 -2.64 20.71 9.29
C VAL A 117 -4.01 21.07 9.87
N ALA A 118 -4.06 22.00 10.83
CA ALA A 118 -5.32 22.47 11.40
C ALA A 118 -6.25 23.08 10.34
N MET A 119 -5.73 23.90 9.43
CA MET A 119 -6.51 24.49 8.33
C MET A 119 -7.08 23.42 7.39
N LEU A 120 -6.30 22.39 7.04
CA LEU A 120 -6.76 21.28 6.21
C LEU A 120 -7.88 20.52 6.90
N TYR A 121 -7.65 20.09 8.13
CA TYR A 121 -8.59 19.28 8.89
C TYR A 121 -9.90 20.05 9.15
N GLN A 122 -9.84 21.29 9.65
CA GLN A 122 -11.02 22.10 9.91
C GLN A 122 -11.81 22.39 8.64
N GLY A 123 -11.12 22.68 7.53
CA GLY A 123 -11.78 22.87 6.23
C GLY A 123 -12.53 21.62 5.77
N PHE A 124 -11.94 20.43 5.95
CA PHE A 124 -12.59 19.15 5.62
C PHE A 124 -13.76 18.87 6.58
N MET A 125 -13.68 19.25 7.85
CA MET A 125 -14.74 19.05 8.83
C MET A 125 -15.91 20.02 8.65
N ASP A 126 -15.75 21.16 7.96
CA ASP A 126 -16.82 22.11 7.66
C ASP A 126 -17.76 21.58 6.56
N THR A 127 -18.63 20.65 6.98
CA THR A 127 -19.61 20.03 6.07
C THR A 127 -20.57 21.06 5.49
N ALA A 128 -20.92 22.10 6.25
CA ALA A 128 -21.87 23.11 5.81
C ALA A 128 -21.29 23.94 4.63
N ALA A 129 -20.01 24.31 4.70
CA ALA A 129 -19.35 24.98 3.59
C ALA A 129 -19.22 24.09 2.35
N ILE A 130 -18.89 22.80 2.54
CA ILE A 130 -18.77 21.83 1.46
C ILE A 130 -20.12 21.59 0.78
N GLU A 131 -21.22 21.43 1.55
CA GLU A 131 -22.57 21.26 1.01
C GLU A 131 -23.00 22.52 0.22
N ARG A 132 -22.72 23.72 0.70
CA ARG A 132 -23.01 24.97 -0.03
C ARG A 132 -22.22 25.09 -1.33
N ALA A 133 -20.98 24.61 -1.36
CA ALA A 133 -20.13 24.62 -2.55
C ALA A 133 -20.57 23.57 -3.58
N ASP A 134 -21.15 22.47 -3.12
CA ASP A 134 -21.64 21.32 -3.91
C ASP A 134 -20.67 20.95 -5.05
N ALA A 135 -21.13 21.01 -6.30
CA ALA A 135 -20.37 20.69 -7.51
C ALA A 135 -19.43 21.82 -7.98
N ALA A 136 -19.50 23.02 -7.42
CA ALA A 136 -18.75 24.17 -7.95
C ALA A 136 -17.22 23.94 -8.03
N PRO A 137 -16.56 23.28 -7.04
CA PRO A 137 -15.14 22.95 -7.16
C PRO A 137 -14.84 21.97 -8.30
N LEU A 138 -15.74 21.02 -8.56
CA LEU A 138 -15.63 20.06 -9.65
C LEU A 138 -15.81 20.76 -11.00
N MET A 139 -16.84 21.61 -11.15
CA MET A 139 -17.16 22.27 -12.43
C MET A 139 -16.00 23.11 -12.94
N ARG A 140 -15.24 23.76 -12.04
CA ARG A 140 -14.02 24.50 -12.42
C ARG A 140 -12.95 23.60 -13.05
N ARG A 141 -12.85 22.34 -12.60
CA ARG A 141 -11.87 21.37 -13.11
C ARG A 141 -12.34 20.66 -14.37
N LEU A 142 -13.64 20.54 -14.54
CA LEU A 142 -14.23 19.99 -15.78
C LEU A 142 -14.21 20.99 -16.95
N ALA A 143 -14.11 22.30 -16.68
CA ALA A 143 -14.10 23.32 -17.73
C ALA A 143 -12.98 23.10 -18.78
N PRO A 144 -11.70 22.90 -18.41
CA PRO A 144 -10.65 22.63 -19.40
C PRO A 144 -10.85 21.29 -20.13
N ILE A 145 -11.44 20.27 -19.48
CA ILE A 145 -11.75 18.98 -20.12
C ILE A 145 -12.82 19.17 -21.19
N LYS A 146 -13.90 19.89 -20.86
CA LYS A 146 -14.98 20.21 -21.81
C LYS A 146 -14.48 21.05 -22.98
N ALA A 147 -13.53 21.97 -22.73
CA ALA A 147 -12.95 22.84 -23.75
C ALA A 147 -11.86 22.16 -24.62
N ALA A 148 -11.41 20.95 -24.29
CA ALA A 148 -10.38 20.26 -25.06
C ALA A 148 -10.85 20.01 -26.50
N ALA A 149 -10.14 20.59 -27.48
CA ALA A 149 -10.51 20.57 -28.88
C ALA A 149 -9.74 19.51 -29.71
N SER A 150 -8.84 18.78 -29.09
CA SER A 150 -8.03 17.76 -29.77
C SER A 150 -7.57 16.67 -28.79
N LYS A 151 -7.15 15.54 -29.31
CA LYS A 151 -6.53 14.47 -28.53
C LYS A 151 -5.22 14.92 -27.86
N ASP A 152 -4.47 15.82 -28.51
CA ASP A 152 -3.29 16.44 -27.91
C ASP A 152 -3.64 17.24 -26.66
N ALA A 153 -4.75 17.99 -26.68
CA ALA A 153 -5.24 18.70 -25.50
C ALA A 153 -5.64 17.75 -24.37
N VAL A 154 -6.23 16.59 -24.69
CA VAL A 154 -6.55 15.56 -23.68
C VAL A 154 -5.25 14.94 -23.11
N ALA A 155 -4.27 14.62 -23.95
CA ALA A 155 -2.97 14.11 -23.49
C ALA A 155 -2.25 15.13 -22.57
N ARG A 156 -2.43 16.43 -22.84
CA ARG A 156 -1.94 17.51 -21.95
C ARG A 156 -2.62 17.46 -20.57
N LEU A 157 -3.94 17.25 -20.53
CA LEU A 157 -4.67 17.08 -19.26
C LEU A 157 -4.21 15.84 -18.51
N MET A 158 -4.03 14.72 -19.20
CA MET A 158 -3.46 13.48 -18.62
C MET A 158 -2.06 13.71 -18.02
N GLY A 159 -1.19 14.48 -18.69
CA GLY A 159 0.12 14.85 -18.16
C GLY A 159 0.02 15.74 -16.91
N ALA A 160 -0.89 16.72 -16.95
CA ALA A 160 -1.10 17.65 -15.82
C ALA A 160 -1.71 16.97 -14.58
N SER A 161 -2.43 15.85 -14.74
CA SER A 161 -3.05 15.10 -13.63
C SER A 161 -2.05 14.56 -12.60
N HIS A 162 -0.76 14.44 -12.93
CA HIS A 162 0.28 14.03 -11.98
C HIS A 162 0.44 14.98 -10.79
N GLY A 163 0.17 16.26 -10.98
CA GLY A 163 0.15 17.25 -9.90
C GLY A 163 -1.26 17.79 -9.63
N GLY A 164 -2.30 16.97 -9.85
CA GLY A 164 -3.70 17.36 -9.68
C GLY A 164 -4.63 16.16 -9.80
N PHE A 165 -5.88 16.41 -10.07
CA PHE A 165 -6.91 15.38 -10.25
C PHE A 165 -7.03 14.93 -11.70
N GLY A 166 -7.56 13.71 -11.91
CA GLY A 166 -7.74 13.08 -13.20
C GLY A 166 -6.91 11.82 -13.34
N ALA A 167 -6.85 11.27 -14.55
CA ALA A 167 -6.12 10.03 -14.79
C ALA A 167 -5.34 10.09 -16.11
N SER A 168 -4.56 9.06 -16.36
CA SER A 168 -3.83 8.89 -17.62
C SER A 168 -3.85 7.43 -18.06
N PHE A 169 -3.74 7.19 -19.35
CA PHE A 169 -3.54 5.86 -19.94
C PHE A 169 -2.18 5.27 -19.55
N PHE A 170 -1.24 6.13 -19.17
CA PHE A 170 0.10 5.75 -18.73
C PHE A 170 0.41 6.42 -17.39
N GLY A 171 0.70 5.60 -16.38
CA GLY A 171 1.21 6.11 -15.11
C GLY A 171 2.67 6.48 -15.25
N SER A 172 3.10 7.56 -14.61
CA SER A 172 4.52 7.92 -14.52
C SER A 172 4.94 8.19 -13.08
N GLY A 173 6.24 8.03 -12.81
CA GLY A 173 6.85 8.30 -11.54
C GLY A 173 8.33 8.61 -11.70
N VAL A 174 8.88 9.40 -10.77
CA VAL A 174 10.32 9.60 -10.63
C VAL A 174 10.76 8.76 -9.43
N ASN A 175 11.54 7.73 -9.71
CA ASN A 175 11.96 6.72 -8.74
C ASN A 175 13.45 6.43 -8.90
N ASP A 176 14.03 5.76 -7.90
CA ASP A 176 15.39 5.24 -7.96
C ASP A 176 15.54 4.32 -9.19
N ASP A 177 16.59 4.48 -9.99
CA ASP A 177 16.84 3.61 -11.14
C ASP A 177 17.37 2.26 -10.66
N ALA A 178 16.68 1.18 -10.98
CA ALA A 178 17.04 -0.15 -10.52
C ALA A 178 18.40 -0.67 -11.06
N LYS A 179 18.89 -0.13 -12.18
CA LYS A 179 20.22 -0.48 -12.70
C LYS A 179 21.32 0.55 -12.38
N ASP A 180 20.91 1.71 -11.87
CA ASP A 180 21.81 2.72 -11.32
C ASP A 180 21.18 3.34 -10.06
N PRO A 181 21.25 2.68 -8.90
CA PRO A 181 20.62 3.13 -7.65
C PRO A 181 21.11 4.48 -7.11
N THR A 182 22.03 5.12 -7.82
CA THR A 182 22.58 6.44 -7.43
C THR A 182 21.79 7.60 -8.00
N VAL A 183 20.92 7.37 -9.01
CA VAL A 183 20.19 8.42 -9.71
C VAL A 183 18.68 8.16 -9.77
N TYR A 184 17.89 9.24 -9.78
CA TYR A 184 16.47 9.17 -10.04
C TYR A 184 16.17 9.10 -11.54
N ALA A 185 15.31 8.17 -11.95
CA ALA A 185 14.86 8.00 -13.32
C ALA A 185 13.35 8.16 -13.48
N LEU A 186 12.92 8.57 -14.67
CA LEU A 186 11.50 8.57 -15.05
C LEU A 186 11.06 7.14 -15.39
N SER A 187 10.07 6.63 -14.70
CA SER A 187 9.42 5.36 -15.01
C SER A 187 8.03 5.58 -15.58
N LEU A 188 7.66 4.76 -16.57
CA LEU A 188 6.34 4.71 -17.17
C LEU A 188 5.76 3.31 -17.06
N ARG A 189 4.44 3.22 -16.78
CA ARG A 189 3.72 1.96 -16.62
C ARG A 189 2.34 2.00 -17.25
N GLN A 190 1.79 0.83 -17.56
CA GLN A 190 0.39 0.71 -17.97
C GLN A 190 -0.56 1.27 -16.91
N SER A 191 -1.62 1.95 -17.35
CA SER A 191 -2.65 2.56 -16.49
C SER A 191 -3.95 2.72 -17.27
N GLY A 192 -4.91 3.51 -16.77
CA GLY A 192 -6.13 3.88 -17.50
C GLY A 192 -7.37 3.07 -17.14
N LEU A 193 -7.27 2.10 -16.22
CA LEU A 193 -8.42 1.29 -15.80
C LEU A 193 -9.09 1.87 -14.55
N GLY A 194 -10.38 2.18 -14.64
CA GLY A 194 -11.15 2.70 -13.51
C GLY A 194 -11.45 1.67 -12.42
N LEU A 195 -11.50 0.36 -12.75
CA LEU A 195 -11.59 -0.73 -11.78
C LEU A 195 -10.22 -1.20 -11.26
N GLY A 196 -9.11 -0.68 -11.81
CA GLY A 196 -7.76 -0.93 -11.32
C GLY A 196 -7.12 -2.26 -11.74
N ASP A 197 -7.89 -3.27 -12.14
CA ASP A 197 -7.37 -4.55 -12.61
C ASP A 197 -8.04 -4.98 -13.91
N ARG A 198 -7.25 -5.53 -14.85
CA ARG A 198 -7.71 -6.03 -16.14
C ARG A 198 -8.72 -7.17 -16.01
N ASP A 199 -8.55 -8.02 -15.02
CA ASP A 199 -9.38 -9.23 -14.88
C ASP A 199 -10.82 -8.86 -14.52
N LEU A 200 -11.07 -7.70 -13.89
CA LEU A 200 -12.41 -7.17 -13.62
C LEU A 200 -13.19 -6.78 -14.89
N TYR A 201 -12.50 -6.62 -16.01
CA TYR A 201 -13.10 -6.35 -17.33
C TYR A 201 -13.23 -7.60 -18.19
N LEU A 202 -12.37 -8.61 -17.99
CA LEU A 202 -12.16 -9.70 -18.94
C LEU A 202 -12.65 -11.05 -18.45
N ASP A 203 -12.64 -11.31 -17.13
CA ASP A 203 -13.08 -12.57 -16.57
C ASP A 203 -14.60 -12.55 -16.38
N ALA A 204 -15.28 -13.52 -16.95
CA ALA A 204 -16.74 -13.64 -16.92
C ALA A 204 -17.34 -13.68 -15.50
N LYS A 205 -16.58 -14.15 -14.51
CA LYS A 205 -17.02 -14.16 -13.10
C LYS A 205 -17.23 -12.75 -12.52
N PHE A 206 -16.58 -11.71 -13.08
CA PHE A 206 -16.70 -10.31 -12.67
C PHE A 206 -17.68 -9.49 -13.50
N LYS A 207 -18.47 -10.15 -14.36
CA LYS A 207 -19.49 -9.46 -15.17
C LYS A 207 -20.44 -8.58 -14.33
N PRO A 208 -20.97 -9.02 -13.17
CA PRO A 208 -21.80 -8.17 -12.31
C PRO A 208 -21.09 -6.90 -11.84
N GLN A 209 -19.79 -6.99 -11.53
CA GLN A 209 -18.97 -5.84 -11.11
C GLN A 209 -18.80 -4.86 -12.28
N LEU A 210 -18.56 -5.34 -13.48
CA LEU A 210 -18.41 -4.50 -14.68
C LEU A 210 -19.73 -3.80 -15.04
N GLU A 211 -20.87 -4.48 -14.97
CA GLU A 211 -22.19 -3.90 -15.20
C GLU A 211 -22.52 -2.81 -14.15
N ARG A 212 -22.26 -3.06 -12.89
CA ARG A 212 -22.44 -2.07 -11.82
C ARG A 212 -21.48 -0.90 -11.96
N TYR A 213 -20.25 -1.15 -12.43
CA TYR A 213 -19.29 -0.10 -12.76
C TYR A 213 -19.80 0.82 -13.87
N GLN A 214 -20.37 0.27 -14.95
CA GLN A 214 -20.95 1.10 -16.01
C GLN A 214 -22.08 2.00 -15.50
N GLN A 215 -22.93 1.49 -14.60
CA GLN A 215 -23.97 2.30 -13.95
C GLN A 215 -23.35 3.42 -13.09
N TYR A 216 -22.28 3.12 -12.36
CA TYR A 216 -21.56 4.10 -11.56
C TYR A 216 -20.91 5.19 -12.44
N VAL A 217 -20.27 4.82 -13.55
CA VAL A 217 -19.72 5.79 -14.52
C VAL A 217 -20.83 6.70 -15.04
N ALA A 218 -22.00 6.15 -15.40
CA ALA A 218 -23.15 6.94 -15.84
C ALA A 218 -23.65 7.90 -14.74
N GLN A 219 -23.74 7.43 -13.49
CA GLN A 219 -24.13 8.26 -12.34
C GLN A 219 -23.17 9.45 -12.16
N MET A 220 -21.86 9.19 -12.15
CA MET A 220 -20.85 10.24 -11.94
C MET A 220 -20.82 11.23 -13.11
N LEU A 221 -20.96 10.77 -14.36
CA LEU A 221 -21.09 11.64 -15.53
C LEU A 221 -22.35 12.50 -15.48
N GLY A 222 -23.49 11.94 -15.04
CA GLY A 222 -24.72 12.70 -14.82
C GLY A 222 -24.53 13.81 -13.78
N MET A 223 -23.87 13.51 -12.66
CA MET A 223 -23.54 14.48 -11.60
C MET A 223 -22.54 15.54 -12.08
N ALA A 224 -21.69 15.22 -13.07
CA ALA A 224 -20.76 16.13 -13.75
C ALA A 224 -21.44 16.99 -14.84
N GLY A 225 -22.74 16.82 -15.05
CA GLY A 225 -23.50 17.53 -16.08
C GLY A 225 -23.10 17.15 -17.50
N TRP A 226 -22.88 15.85 -17.75
CA TRP A 226 -22.58 15.30 -19.07
C TRP A 226 -23.88 14.93 -19.80
N ALA A 227 -23.97 15.26 -21.07
CA ALA A 227 -25.09 14.85 -21.89
C ALA A 227 -25.06 13.34 -22.17
N ASP A 228 -26.23 12.68 -22.22
CA ASP A 228 -26.36 11.23 -22.40
C ASP A 228 -25.38 10.41 -21.53
N PRO A 229 -25.47 10.49 -20.21
CA PRO A 229 -24.50 9.83 -19.34
C PRO A 229 -24.50 8.30 -19.50
N ALA A 230 -25.63 7.67 -19.81
CA ALA A 230 -25.73 6.22 -19.96
C ALA A 230 -25.04 5.72 -21.25
N GLY A 231 -25.34 6.32 -22.41
CA GLY A 231 -24.68 5.97 -23.67
C GLY A 231 -23.18 6.29 -23.65
N THR A 232 -22.80 7.40 -22.98
CA THR A 232 -21.40 7.78 -22.81
C THR A 232 -20.65 6.81 -21.88
N ALA A 233 -21.26 6.36 -20.78
CA ALA A 233 -20.66 5.37 -19.88
C ALA A 233 -20.37 4.04 -20.60
N ALA A 234 -21.27 3.58 -21.48
CA ALA A 234 -21.04 2.38 -22.29
C ALA A 234 -19.81 2.52 -23.18
N LYS A 235 -19.59 3.69 -23.81
CA LYS A 235 -18.40 3.97 -24.62
C LYS A 235 -17.12 4.01 -23.77
N VAL A 236 -17.16 4.64 -22.61
CA VAL A 236 -16.05 4.70 -21.65
C VAL A 236 -15.65 3.30 -21.21
N VAL A 237 -16.59 2.46 -20.78
CA VAL A 237 -16.30 1.10 -20.32
C VAL A 237 -15.81 0.22 -21.46
N ALA A 238 -16.34 0.36 -22.68
CA ALA A 238 -15.84 -0.34 -23.84
C ALA A 238 -14.39 0.04 -24.18
N MET A 239 -14.04 1.31 -24.07
CA MET A 239 -12.65 1.79 -24.23
C MET A 239 -11.73 1.21 -23.14
N GLU A 240 -12.12 1.27 -21.87
CA GLU A 240 -11.33 0.69 -20.77
C GLU A 240 -11.18 -0.84 -20.92
N THR A 241 -12.18 -1.55 -21.44
CA THR A 241 -12.09 -2.97 -21.76
C THR A 241 -11.00 -3.25 -22.79
N ARG A 242 -10.87 -2.40 -23.83
CA ARG A 242 -9.76 -2.50 -24.81
C ARG A 242 -8.40 -2.22 -24.16
N ILE A 243 -8.31 -1.27 -23.22
CA ILE A 243 -7.10 -1.03 -22.43
C ILE A 243 -6.78 -2.27 -21.59
N ALA A 244 -7.78 -2.89 -20.92
CA ALA A 244 -7.61 -4.09 -20.13
C ALA A 244 -7.06 -5.28 -20.94
N GLN A 245 -7.51 -5.43 -22.20
CA GLN A 245 -6.99 -6.44 -23.13
C GLN A 245 -5.52 -6.23 -23.47
N ALA A 246 -5.04 -4.98 -23.45
CA ALA A 246 -3.64 -4.64 -23.71
C ALA A 246 -2.74 -4.85 -22.49
N HIS A 247 -3.29 -4.79 -21.27
CA HIS A 247 -2.53 -4.86 -20.02
C HIS A 247 -1.90 -6.23 -19.78
N TRP A 248 -0.70 -6.21 -19.23
CA TRP A 248 -0.09 -7.38 -18.59
C TRP A 248 -0.88 -7.76 -17.34
N THR A 249 -0.84 -9.05 -16.99
CA THR A 249 -1.38 -9.54 -15.71
C THR A 249 -0.53 -9.04 -14.53
N ARG A 250 -1.07 -9.12 -13.30
CA ARG A 250 -0.31 -8.82 -12.08
C ARG A 250 0.95 -9.68 -11.96
N ALA A 251 0.84 -10.98 -12.22
CA ALA A 251 1.98 -11.90 -12.16
C ALA A 251 3.08 -11.51 -13.17
N GLN A 252 2.72 -11.15 -14.40
CA GLN A 252 3.69 -10.66 -15.39
C GLN A 252 4.35 -9.36 -14.97
N SER A 253 3.57 -8.44 -14.36
CA SER A 253 4.05 -7.12 -13.92
C SER A 253 4.95 -7.17 -12.68
N ARG A 254 5.00 -8.29 -11.96
CA ARG A 254 5.95 -8.51 -10.85
C ARG A 254 7.37 -8.80 -11.31
N ASP A 255 7.57 -9.32 -12.52
CA ASP A 255 8.87 -9.72 -13.02
C ASP A 255 9.76 -8.50 -13.29
N ARG A 256 10.70 -8.24 -12.39
CA ARG A 256 11.57 -7.06 -12.42
C ARG A 256 12.51 -7.03 -13.63
N ASP A 257 12.88 -8.18 -14.17
CA ASP A 257 13.73 -8.24 -15.38
C ASP A 257 12.93 -7.81 -16.60
N LYS A 258 11.65 -8.22 -16.70
CA LYS A 258 10.78 -7.85 -17.81
C LYS A 258 10.27 -6.41 -17.73
N THR A 259 10.15 -5.87 -16.51
CA THR A 259 9.63 -4.51 -16.29
C THR A 259 10.71 -3.42 -16.32
N TYR A 260 11.95 -3.75 -16.59
CA TYR A 260 13.02 -2.78 -16.79
C TYR A 260 13.41 -2.64 -18.27
N ASN A 261 12.77 -1.73 -18.99
CA ASN A 261 13.05 -1.46 -20.40
C ASN A 261 13.43 0.02 -20.57
N ALA A 262 14.72 0.30 -20.39
CA ALA A 262 15.26 1.66 -20.55
C ALA A 262 15.32 2.04 -22.03
N MET A 263 14.81 3.22 -22.37
CA MET A 263 14.81 3.76 -23.73
C MET A 263 14.83 5.28 -23.72
N THR A 264 15.17 5.89 -24.83
CA THR A 264 15.04 7.33 -25.02
C THR A 264 13.58 7.71 -25.29
N THR A 265 13.23 8.98 -25.11
CA THR A 265 11.89 9.48 -25.47
C THR A 265 11.60 9.36 -26.97
N VAL A 266 12.64 9.39 -27.83
CA VAL A 266 12.50 9.12 -29.28
C VAL A 266 12.12 7.65 -29.51
N GLN A 267 12.76 6.72 -28.82
CA GLN A 267 12.44 5.29 -28.91
C GLN A 267 11.04 5.00 -28.34
N LEU A 268 10.62 5.70 -27.26
CA LEU A 268 9.26 5.61 -26.73
C LEU A 268 8.22 6.07 -27.76
N GLN A 269 8.47 7.20 -28.44
CA GLN A 269 7.61 7.68 -29.52
C GLN A 269 7.51 6.69 -30.68
N ALA A 270 8.61 6.04 -31.02
CA ALA A 270 8.64 4.99 -32.06
C ALA A 270 7.94 3.70 -31.60
N LEU A 271 8.06 3.32 -30.33
CA LEU A 271 7.39 2.16 -29.75
C LEU A 271 5.86 2.31 -29.72
N ALA A 272 5.37 3.50 -29.39
CA ALA A 272 3.94 3.76 -29.16
C ALA A 272 3.51 5.09 -29.85
N PRO A 273 3.51 5.16 -31.18
CA PRO A 273 3.32 6.41 -31.94
C PRO A 273 1.91 7.00 -31.84
N GLY A 274 0.93 6.21 -31.43
CA GLY A 274 -0.47 6.62 -31.31
C GLY A 274 -0.78 7.56 -30.16
N PHE A 275 0.21 7.88 -29.29
CA PHE A 275 0.02 8.75 -28.12
C PHE A 275 0.93 9.99 -28.20
N PRO A 276 0.45 11.20 -27.85
CA PRO A 276 1.21 12.45 -27.92
C PRO A 276 2.23 12.59 -26.76
N TRP A 277 3.30 11.81 -26.76
CA TRP A 277 4.28 11.72 -25.68
C TRP A 277 4.92 13.05 -25.31
N THR A 278 5.30 13.85 -26.31
CA THR A 278 5.93 15.17 -26.08
C THR A 278 5.01 16.08 -25.28
N THR A 279 3.74 16.14 -25.67
CA THR A 279 2.73 16.96 -24.98
C THR A 279 2.48 16.43 -23.56
N PHE A 280 2.32 15.12 -23.42
CA PHE A 280 2.09 14.47 -22.13
C PHE A 280 3.23 14.69 -21.15
N LEU A 281 4.48 14.36 -21.54
CA LEU A 281 5.66 14.50 -20.69
C LEU A 281 5.96 15.97 -20.39
N GLY A 282 5.73 16.87 -21.35
CA GLY A 282 5.84 18.31 -21.15
C GLY A 282 4.87 18.84 -20.11
N ALA A 283 3.60 18.42 -20.17
CA ALA A 283 2.56 18.81 -19.21
C ALA A 283 2.79 18.21 -17.82
N ALA A 284 3.36 17.01 -17.74
CA ALA A 284 3.82 16.40 -16.49
C ALA A 284 5.05 17.10 -15.88
N GLY A 285 5.71 17.99 -16.65
CA GLY A 285 6.91 18.71 -16.20
C GLY A 285 8.20 17.85 -16.21
N VAL A 286 8.17 16.72 -16.95
CA VAL A 286 9.31 15.79 -17.12
C VAL A 286 9.77 15.66 -18.56
N GLY A 287 9.38 16.60 -19.43
CA GLY A 287 9.70 16.59 -20.87
C GLY A 287 11.18 16.69 -21.20
N LYS A 288 12.04 17.03 -20.22
CA LYS A 288 13.50 17.03 -20.37
C LYS A 288 14.15 15.68 -20.09
N ALA A 289 13.37 14.64 -19.73
CA ALA A 289 13.91 13.30 -19.49
C ALA A 289 14.54 12.75 -20.78
N GLU A 290 15.83 12.50 -20.76
CA GLU A 290 16.54 11.90 -21.89
C GLU A 290 16.26 10.41 -21.99
N ARG A 291 16.04 9.77 -20.82
CA ARG A 291 15.79 8.33 -20.67
C ARG A 291 14.53 8.10 -19.83
N VAL A 292 13.76 7.10 -20.24
CA VAL A 292 12.59 6.60 -19.53
C VAL A 292 12.70 5.08 -19.35
N ILE A 293 12.17 4.56 -18.24
CA ILE A 293 12.07 3.12 -17.98
C ILE A 293 10.61 2.72 -18.20
N VAL A 294 10.36 1.94 -19.25
CA VAL A 294 9.02 1.45 -19.59
C VAL A 294 8.82 0.08 -18.96
N SER A 295 7.79 -0.07 -18.10
CA SER A 295 7.58 -1.33 -17.39
C SER A 295 6.96 -2.41 -18.28
N GLN A 296 5.77 -2.20 -18.82
CA GLN A 296 5.06 -3.18 -19.64
C GLN A 296 5.16 -2.81 -21.13
N ASN A 297 6.35 -2.93 -21.69
CA ASN A 297 6.70 -2.42 -23.02
C ASN A 297 5.77 -2.90 -24.15
N THR A 298 5.33 -4.17 -24.12
CA THR A 298 4.43 -4.72 -25.16
C THR A 298 2.96 -4.27 -25.01
N ALA A 299 2.58 -3.70 -23.85
CA ALA A 299 1.26 -3.11 -23.65
C ALA A 299 1.19 -1.69 -24.23
N PHE A 300 2.29 -0.94 -24.23
CA PHE A 300 2.33 0.47 -24.61
C PHE A 300 1.81 0.76 -26.02
N PRO A 301 2.26 0.07 -27.09
CA PRO A 301 1.74 0.31 -28.44
C PRO A 301 0.24 0.05 -28.53
N LYS A 302 -0.28 -0.99 -27.86
CA LYS A 302 -1.70 -1.32 -27.88
C LYS A 302 -2.55 -0.29 -27.14
N ILE A 303 -2.09 0.20 -25.98
CA ILE A 303 -2.75 1.26 -25.21
C ILE A 303 -2.75 2.57 -26.01
N ALA A 304 -1.62 2.90 -26.66
CA ALA A 304 -1.51 4.08 -27.52
C ALA A 304 -2.47 4.01 -28.73
N GLU A 305 -2.65 2.81 -29.32
CA GLU A 305 -3.63 2.57 -30.37
C GLU A 305 -5.08 2.77 -29.89
N VAL A 306 -5.41 2.32 -28.67
CA VAL A 306 -6.72 2.59 -28.05
C VAL A 306 -6.95 4.09 -27.95
N PHE A 307 -5.96 4.87 -27.48
CA PHE A 307 -6.05 6.32 -27.43
C PHE A 307 -6.26 6.93 -28.83
N ALA A 308 -5.45 6.53 -29.81
CA ALA A 308 -5.50 7.05 -31.17
C ALA A 308 -6.83 6.76 -31.87
N SER A 309 -7.41 5.57 -31.66
CA SER A 309 -8.65 5.13 -32.32
C SER A 309 -9.94 5.54 -31.59
N THR A 310 -9.87 5.98 -30.33
CA THR A 310 -11.03 6.45 -29.56
C THR A 310 -11.42 7.86 -29.99
N ASP A 311 -12.71 8.15 -30.13
CA ASP A 311 -13.20 9.49 -30.44
C ASP A 311 -12.93 10.49 -29.32
N LEU A 312 -12.83 11.77 -29.67
CA LEU A 312 -12.46 12.83 -28.73
C LEU A 312 -13.47 12.97 -27.59
N ASP A 313 -14.75 12.82 -27.86
CA ASP A 313 -15.80 13.00 -26.86
C ASP A 313 -15.77 11.88 -25.80
N THR A 314 -15.48 10.65 -26.21
CA THR A 314 -15.27 9.52 -25.29
C THR A 314 -14.03 9.74 -24.40
N LEU A 315 -12.92 10.23 -24.95
CA LEU A 315 -11.72 10.57 -24.18
C LEU A 315 -11.99 11.69 -23.16
N LYS A 316 -12.71 12.74 -23.56
CA LYS A 316 -13.12 13.84 -22.66
C LYS A 316 -14.05 13.34 -21.55
N ALA A 317 -15.00 12.48 -21.89
CA ALA A 317 -15.94 11.91 -20.93
C ALA A 317 -15.21 11.02 -19.92
N TRP A 318 -14.25 10.20 -20.37
CA TRP A 318 -13.43 9.40 -19.49
C TRP A 318 -12.63 10.25 -18.51
N GLU A 319 -11.97 11.31 -18.99
CA GLU A 319 -11.21 12.23 -18.14
C GLU A 319 -12.13 12.97 -17.16
N ALA A 320 -13.34 13.37 -17.60
CA ALA A 320 -14.33 13.98 -16.72
C ALA A 320 -14.83 13.02 -15.64
N PHE A 321 -15.11 11.77 -15.99
CA PHE A 321 -15.49 10.73 -15.04
C PHE A 321 -14.37 10.50 -14.01
N ARG A 322 -13.13 10.32 -14.47
CA ARG A 322 -11.98 10.06 -13.59
C ARG A 322 -11.71 11.22 -12.63
N THR A 323 -11.79 12.46 -13.16
CA THR A 323 -11.67 13.67 -12.33
C THR A 323 -12.80 13.76 -11.30
N THR A 324 -14.03 13.42 -11.68
CA THR A 324 -15.18 13.43 -10.75
C THR A 324 -15.01 12.38 -9.66
N ASP A 325 -14.58 11.17 -10.02
CA ASP A 325 -14.34 10.06 -9.10
C ASP A 325 -13.24 10.41 -8.08
N ASP A 326 -12.12 10.98 -8.54
CA ASP A 326 -11.00 11.40 -7.66
C ASP A 326 -11.40 12.49 -6.65
N ILE A 327 -12.22 13.46 -7.09
CA ILE A 327 -12.60 14.60 -6.25
C ILE A 327 -13.80 14.26 -5.34
N ALA A 328 -14.61 13.27 -5.69
CA ALA A 328 -15.85 12.93 -5.00
C ALA A 328 -15.76 12.86 -3.46
N PRO A 329 -14.69 12.31 -2.84
CA PRO A 329 -14.55 12.27 -1.38
C PRO A 329 -14.48 13.65 -0.71
N LEU A 330 -14.17 14.69 -1.48
CA LEU A 330 -13.97 16.07 -1.02
C LEU A 330 -15.17 16.99 -1.30
N LEU A 331 -16.21 16.47 -1.95
CA LEU A 331 -17.41 17.21 -2.35
C LEU A 331 -18.57 17.01 -1.38
N SER A 332 -19.74 17.53 -1.76
CA SER A 332 -21.00 17.36 -1.01
C SER A 332 -21.40 15.90 -0.87
N LYS A 333 -22.25 15.62 0.10
CA LYS A 333 -22.67 14.28 0.51
C LYS A 333 -23.11 13.40 -0.68
N ARG A 334 -23.83 13.97 -1.66
CA ARG A 334 -24.29 13.19 -2.82
C ARG A 334 -23.15 12.55 -3.63
N PHE A 335 -22.00 13.22 -3.77
CA PHE A 335 -20.82 12.67 -4.45
C PHE A 335 -20.10 11.63 -3.58
N VAL A 336 -19.95 11.94 -2.29
CA VAL A 336 -19.34 11.01 -1.31
C VAL A 336 -20.14 9.71 -1.24
N ASP A 337 -21.48 9.80 -1.16
CA ASP A 337 -22.35 8.63 -1.08
C ASP A 337 -22.29 7.81 -2.38
N ALA A 338 -22.33 8.44 -3.54
CA ALA A 338 -22.24 7.74 -4.83
C ALA A 338 -20.94 6.95 -4.97
N GLN A 339 -19.81 7.56 -4.58
CA GLN A 339 -18.52 6.89 -4.62
C GLN A 339 -18.45 5.77 -3.58
N PHE A 340 -18.88 6.02 -2.36
CA PHE A 340 -18.90 5.02 -1.29
C PHE A 340 -19.74 3.80 -1.65
N ASP A 341 -20.95 4.00 -2.17
CA ASP A 341 -21.87 2.91 -2.53
C ASP A 341 -21.26 1.97 -3.58
N PHE A 342 -20.47 2.51 -4.51
CA PHE A 342 -19.80 1.68 -5.50
C PHE A 342 -18.44 1.15 -4.98
N ARG A 343 -17.53 2.06 -4.62
CA ARG A 343 -16.12 1.73 -4.35
C ARG A 343 -15.93 0.93 -3.06
N SER A 344 -16.64 1.32 -2.00
CA SER A 344 -16.47 0.70 -0.69
C SER A 344 -17.52 -0.35 -0.39
N LYS A 345 -18.81 -0.01 -0.54
CA LYS A 345 -19.89 -0.91 -0.18
C LYS A 345 -20.05 -2.07 -1.15
N PHE A 346 -20.16 -1.78 -2.46
CA PHE A 346 -20.37 -2.84 -3.45
C PHE A 346 -19.10 -3.62 -3.76
N LEU A 347 -17.97 -2.95 -4.06
CA LEU A 347 -16.74 -3.66 -4.44
C LEU A 347 -16.02 -4.31 -3.25
N ASN A 348 -16.03 -3.69 -2.08
CA ASN A 348 -15.22 -4.13 -0.93
C ASN A 348 -16.05 -4.67 0.24
N GLY A 349 -17.39 -4.67 0.15
CA GLY A 349 -18.27 -5.20 1.21
C GLY A 349 -18.26 -4.40 2.52
N GLN A 350 -17.87 -3.12 2.48
CA GLN A 350 -17.85 -2.23 3.64
C GLN A 350 -19.26 -1.63 3.87
N PRO A 351 -19.99 -1.98 4.95
CA PRO A 351 -21.40 -1.57 5.12
C PRO A 351 -21.60 -0.07 5.32
N GLN A 352 -20.70 0.59 6.07
CA GLN A 352 -20.79 2.00 6.45
C GLN A 352 -19.55 2.78 6.05
N GLN A 353 -19.75 4.06 5.73
CA GLN A 353 -18.66 5.00 5.51
C GLN A 353 -17.88 5.23 6.83
N ARG A 354 -16.57 5.32 6.73
CA ARG A 354 -15.73 5.72 7.86
C ARG A 354 -16.16 7.09 8.40
N ASP A 355 -16.08 7.26 9.71
CA ASP A 355 -16.35 8.53 10.37
C ASP A 355 -15.62 9.68 9.69
N ARG A 356 -16.24 10.86 9.65
CA ARG A 356 -15.67 12.00 8.95
C ARG A 356 -14.31 12.41 9.52
N TRP A 357 -14.15 12.37 10.84
CA TRP A 357 -12.89 12.70 11.47
C TRP A 357 -11.76 11.75 11.03
N LYS A 358 -12.00 10.44 10.89
CA LYS A 358 -11.01 9.46 10.38
C LYS A 358 -10.58 9.80 8.95
N ARG A 359 -11.53 10.23 8.10
CA ARG A 359 -11.25 10.68 6.73
C ARG A 359 -10.49 12.01 6.70
N GLY A 360 -10.82 12.91 7.64
CA GLY A 360 -10.11 14.18 7.81
C GLY A 360 -8.66 14.00 8.27
N VAL A 361 -8.43 13.09 9.22
CA VAL A 361 -7.08 12.67 9.64
C VAL A 361 -6.31 12.12 8.43
N GLY A 362 -6.91 11.20 7.65
CA GLY A 362 -6.25 10.65 6.46
C GLY A 362 -5.93 11.70 5.39
N MET A 363 -6.78 12.72 5.20
CA MET A 363 -6.49 13.84 4.30
C MET A 363 -5.29 14.68 4.79
N ALA A 364 -5.23 14.97 6.09
CA ALA A 364 -4.14 15.74 6.68
C ALA A 364 -2.81 14.94 6.62
N GLU A 365 -2.87 13.65 6.93
CA GLU A 365 -1.74 12.71 6.85
C GLU A 365 -1.21 12.59 5.41
N GLY A 366 -2.08 12.43 4.42
CA GLY A 366 -1.68 12.36 3.01
C GLY A 366 -1.07 13.67 2.46
N SER A 367 -1.28 14.79 3.15
CA SER A 367 -0.78 16.11 2.73
C SER A 367 0.48 16.57 3.48
N LEU A 368 0.53 16.37 4.81
CA LEU A 368 1.61 16.84 5.71
C LEU A 368 2.03 15.71 6.69
N GLY A 369 2.11 14.48 6.22
CA GLY A 369 2.29 13.32 7.08
C GLY A 369 3.53 13.36 7.96
N GLU A 370 4.69 13.78 7.44
CA GLU A 370 5.90 13.85 8.27
C GLU A 370 5.85 15.02 9.29
N ALA A 371 5.13 16.11 9.01
CA ALA A 371 4.94 17.17 10.00
C ALA A 371 4.15 16.66 11.22
N ILE A 372 3.10 15.87 10.98
CA ILE A 372 2.33 15.21 12.05
C ILE A 372 3.16 14.08 12.69
N GLY A 373 3.92 13.35 11.88
CA GLY A 373 4.78 12.25 12.32
C GLY A 373 5.84 12.67 13.33
N ARG A 374 6.36 13.88 13.21
CA ARG A 374 7.31 14.47 14.19
C ARG A 374 6.70 14.54 15.59
N ASP A 375 5.48 15.03 15.68
CA ASP A 375 4.76 15.13 16.96
C ASP A 375 4.31 13.77 17.48
N TYR A 376 3.89 12.87 16.58
CA TYR A 376 3.55 11.49 16.91
C TYR A 376 4.72 10.77 17.59
N VAL A 377 5.90 10.85 17.00
CA VAL A 377 7.10 10.19 17.54
C VAL A 377 7.51 10.76 18.89
N ALA A 378 7.46 12.09 19.04
CA ALA A 378 7.82 12.76 20.29
C ALA A 378 6.96 12.29 21.47
N LEU A 379 5.70 11.89 21.23
CA LEU A 379 4.78 11.47 22.29
C LEU A 379 4.67 9.93 22.44
N TYR A 380 4.81 9.17 21.35
CA TYR A 380 4.40 7.77 21.33
C TYR A 380 5.51 6.78 20.98
N PHE A 381 6.73 7.25 20.75
CA PHE A 381 7.86 6.36 20.44
C PHE A 381 9.11 6.70 21.27
N PRO A 382 9.28 6.07 22.46
CA PRO A 382 10.40 6.35 23.34
C PRO A 382 11.72 5.79 22.79
N PRO A 383 12.88 6.43 23.10
CA PRO A 383 14.20 5.98 22.66
C PRO A 383 14.53 4.53 23.08
N SER A 384 13.99 4.06 24.21
CA SER A 384 14.16 2.67 24.68
C SER A 384 13.59 1.64 23.71
N SER A 385 12.46 1.93 23.06
CA SER A 385 11.88 1.07 22.05
C SER A 385 12.80 0.94 20.83
N LYS A 386 13.42 2.05 20.40
CA LYS A 386 14.39 2.03 19.29
C LYS A 386 15.58 1.11 19.63
N ALA A 387 16.17 1.24 20.82
CA ALA A 387 17.32 0.45 21.23
C ALA A 387 17.03 -1.06 21.27
N LYS A 388 15.85 -1.46 21.77
CA LYS A 388 15.42 -2.89 21.76
C LYS A 388 15.20 -3.40 20.32
N MET A 389 14.68 -2.56 19.45
CA MET A 389 14.52 -2.91 18.04
C MET A 389 15.85 -3.07 17.31
N ASP A 390 16.83 -2.21 17.57
CA ASP A 390 18.19 -2.33 17.02
C ASP A 390 18.82 -3.68 17.41
N GLU A 391 18.63 -4.12 18.65
CA GLU A 391 19.09 -5.44 19.15
C GLU A 391 18.38 -6.58 18.39
N LEU A 392 17.05 -6.55 18.30
CA LEU A 392 16.26 -7.56 17.57
C LEU A 392 16.73 -7.70 16.12
N VAL A 393 16.83 -6.59 15.40
CA VAL A 393 17.30 -6.59 13.99
C VAL A 393 18.71 -7.16 13.88
N GLY A 394 19.62 -6.81 14.79
CA GLY A 394 20.98 -7.36 14.84
C GLY A 394 21.00 -8.88 15.00
N ASN A 395 20.18 -9.41 15.90
CA ASN A 395 20.06 -10.84 16.15
C ASN A 395 19.46 -11.58 14.93
N LEU A 396 18.42 -11.03 14.30
CA LEU A 396 17.82 -11.64 13.10
C LEU A 396 18.79 -11.63 11.91
N ARG A 397 19.55 -10.55 11.69
CA ARG A 397 20.59 -10.52 10.65
C ARG A 397 21.66 -11.58 10.87
N THR A 398 22.06 -11.79 12.12
CA THR A 398 23.04 -12.83 12.49
C THR A 398 22.49 -14.23 12.23
N ALA A 399 21.23 -14.48 12.60
CA ALA A 399 20.53 -15.75 12.37
C ALA A 399 20.41 -16.07 10.87
N LEU A 400 19.98 -15.09 10.06
CA LEU A 400 19.91 -15.27 8.60
C LEU A 400 21.29 -15.54 7.98
N GLY A 401 22.33 -14.83 8.43
CA GLY A 401 23.71 -15.10 7.99
C GLY A 401 24.14 -16.54 8.28
N GLY A 402 23.74 -17.09 9.44
CA GLY A 402 23.93 -18.51 9.78
C GLY A 402 23.20 -19.45 8.83
N ARG A 403 21.94 -19.17 8.54
CA ARG A 403 21.14 -19.97 7.59
C ARG A 403 21.72 -19.95 6.19
N ILE A 404 22.12 -18.80 5.65
CA ILE A 404 22.74 -18.69 4.32
C ILE A 404 23.99 -19.55 4.23
N ARG A 405 24.89 -19.49 5.23
CA ARG A 405 26.11 -20.33 5.25
C ARG A 405 25.80 -21.81 5.18
N ASN A 406 24.72 -22.25 5.83
CA ASN A 406 24.36 -23.65 5.98
C ASN A 406 23.37 -24.16 4.92
N LEU A 407 22.93 -23.34 3.93
CA LEU A 407 22.04 -23.77 2.87
C LEU A 407 22.71 -24.87 2.00
N PRO A 408 22.17 -26.10 1.96
CA PRO A 408 22.86 -27.21 1.27
C PRO A 408 22.78 -27.14 -0.26
N TRP A 409 21.80 -26.40 -0.80
CA TRP A 409 21.57 -26.31 -2.23
C TRP A 409 22.22 -25.10 -2.91
N MET A 410 22.71 -24.12 -2.13
CA MET A 410 23.36 -22.90 -2.63
C MET A 410 24.88 -23.07 -2.64
N GLY A 411 25.51 -22.74 -3.75
CA GLY A 411 26.96 -22.79 -3.90
C GLY A 411 27.67 -21.61 -3.21
N ASP A 412 28.97 -21.79 -2.95
CA ASP A 412 29.78 -20.83 -2.16
C ASP A 412 29.83 -19.43 -2.77
N ALA A 413 29.89 -19.31 -4.11
CA ALA A 413 29.91 -18.03 -4.80
C ALA A 413 28.60 -17.24 -4.56
N THR A 414 27.45 -17.89 -4.64
CA THR A 414 26.13 -17.28 -4.38
C THR A 414 26.00 -16.95 -2.90
N LYS A 415 26.47 -17.83 -1.98
CA LYS A 415 26.48 -17.56 -0.53
C LYS A 415 27.30 -16.32 -0.18
N ALA A 416 28.47 -16.17 -0.78
CA ALA A 416 29.32 -14.99 -0.56
C ALA A 416 28.61 -13.68 -0.96
N GLN A 417 27.96 -13.66 -2.12
CA GLN A 417 27.16 -12.52 -2.58
C GLN A 417 25.93 -12.26 -1.71
N ALA A 418 25.25 -13.32 -1.25
CA ALA A 418 24.11 -13.21 -0.34
C ALA A 418 24.51 -12.63 1.02
N LEU A 419 25.66 -13.06 1.57
CA LEU A 419 26.20 -12.52 2.82
C LEU A 419 26.67 -11.06 2.66
N ASP A 420 27.28 -10.71 1.53
CA ASP A 420 27.61 -9.32 1.19
C ASP A 420 26.34 -8.46 1.14
N LYS A 421 25.30 -8.94 0.46
CA LYS A 421 24.01 -8.25 0.41
C LYS A 421 23.42 -8.03 1.81
N LEU A 422 23.43 -9.05 2.66
CA LEU A 422 22.95 -8.96 4.04
C LEU A 422 23.78 -7.97 4.87
N ALA A 423 25.09 -7.92 4.67
CA ALA A 423 25.99 -6.98 5.35
C ALA A 423 25.69 -5.52 4.98
N ASN A 424 25.28 -5.28 3.72
CA ASN A 424 24.96 -3.97 3.18
C ASN A 424 23.50 -3.51 3.41
N PHE A 425 22.68 -4.26 4.15
CA PHE A 425 21.33 -3.81 4.51
C PHE A 425 21.39 -2.53 5.35
N THR A 426 20.71 -1.49 4.87
CA THR A 426 20.41 -0.31 5.68
C THR A 426 19.17 -0.60 6.53
N VAL A 427 19.23 -0.25 7.82
CA VAL A 427 18.14 -0.44 8.79
C VAL A 427 17.61 0.91 9.23
N LYS A 428 16.30 1.11 9.13
CA LYS A 428 15.62 2.35 9.53
C LYS A 428 14.51 2.02 10.52
N ILE A 429 14.58 2.57 11.73
CA ILE A 429 13.67 2.26 12.84
C ILE A 429 13.04 3.54 13.39
N GLY A 430 11.71 3.54 13.49
CA GLY A 430 10.89 4.56 14.13
C GLY A 430 10.57 5.75 13.23
N TYR A 431 11.57 6.53 12.86
CA TYR A 431 11.37 7.79 12.15
C TYR A 431 12.62 8.26 11.38
N PRO A 432 12.45 9.16 10.37
CA PRO A 432 13.57 9.70 9.60
C PRO A 432 14.38 10.72 10.43
N GLU A 433 15.70 10.73 10.23
CA GLU A 433 16.58 11.75 10.83
C GLU A 433 16.35 13.14 10.23
N LYS A 434 16.03 13.20 8.94
CA LYS A 434 15.73 14.42 8.21
C LYS A 434 14.26 14.47 7.83
N TRP A 435 13.54 15.42 8.39
CA TRP A 435 12.13 15.64 8.11
C TRP A 435 11.90 16.40 6.82
N ARG A 436 10.76 16.13 6.17
CA ARG A 436 10.31 16.84 4.98
C ARG A 436 10.09 18.32 5.27
N ASP A 437 10.60 19.19 4.41
CA ASP A 437 10.30 20.62 4.42
C ASP A 437 9.00 20.89 3.66
N TYR A 438 7.99 21.39 4.38
CA TYR A 438 6.69 21.79 3.83
C TYR A 438 6.56 23.29 3.62
N SER A 439 7.63 24.08 3.73
CA SER A 439 7.56 25.56 3.63
C SER A 439 6.90 26.04 2.34
N ALA A 440 7.17 25.37 1.21
CA ALA A 440 6.60 25.68 -0.10
C ALA A 440 5.12 25.25 -0.26
N LEU A 441 4.58 24.41 0.62
CA LEU A 441 3.18 23.98 0.55
C LEU A 441 2.26 25.07 1.11
N ARG A 442 1.46 25.68 0.23
CA ARG A 442 0.46 26.68 0.63
C ARG A 442 -0.88 26.01 0.90
N ILE A 443 -1.45 26.28 2.07
CA ILE A 443 -2.81 25.89 2.45
C ILE A 443 -3.69 27.15 2.54
N VAL A 444 -4.89 27.07 1.98
CA VAL A 444 -5.89 28.16 1.94
C VAL A 444 -7.09 27.75 2.78
N PRO A 445 -7.47 28.52 3.81
CA PRO A 445 -8.63 28.21 4.64
C PRO A 445 -9.90 27.98 3.80
N GLY A 446 -10.64 26.91 4.08
CA GLY A 446 -11.92 26.57 3.43
C GLY A 446 -11.83 26.03 1.99
N ASP A 447 -10.68 26.07 1.34
CA ASP A 447 -10.52 25.53 -0.03
C ASP A 447 -10.09 24.05 -0.02
N VAL A 448 -10.99 23.18 0.40
CA VAL A 448 -10.73 21.73 0.61
C VAL A 448 -10.15 21.08 -0.65
N VAL A 449 -10.84 21.20 -1.78
CA VAL A 449 -10.42 20.58 -3.05
C VAL A 449 -9.14 21.21 -3.59
N GLY A 450 -9.00 22.55 -3.51
CA GLY A 450 -7.78 23.24 -3.94
C GLY A 450 -6.59 22.92 -3.04
N ASN A 451 -6.78 22.67 -1.75
CA ASN A 451 -5.70 22.25 -0.84
C ASN A 451 -5.21 20.86 -1.17
N ALA A 452 -6.11 19.92 -1.44
CA ALA A 452 -5.73 18.57 -1.88
C ALA A 452 -4.94 18.61 -3.20
N GLU A 453 -5.36 19.45 -4.16
CA GLU A 453 -4.63 19.64 -5.41
C GLU A 453 -3.25 20.28 -5.20
N ARG A 454 -3.13 21.27 -4.31
CA ARG A 454 -1.83 21.88 -3.95
C ARG A 454 -0.89 20.88 -3.27
N ALA A 455 -1.42 19.99 -2.41
CA ALA A 455 -0.64 18.93 -1.79
C ALA A 455 -0.14 17.91 -2.81
N GLN A 456 -0.98 17.48 -3.75
CA GLN A 456 -0.57 16.59 -4.85
C GLN A 456 0.49 17.26 -5.75
N ARG A 457 0.30 18.55 -6.06
CA ARG A 457 1.27 19.34 -6.83
C ARG A 457 2.61 19.44 -6.11
N PHE A 458 2.58 19.75 -4.81
CA PHE A 458 3.78 19.82 -3.98
C PHE A 458 4.56 18.50 -3.99
N GLU A 459 3.86 17.37 -3.84
CA GLU A 459 4.48 16.04 -3.87
C GLU A 459 5.05 15.71 -5.25
N TRP A 460 4.30 16.01 -6.32
CA TRP A 460 4.80 15.79 -7.67
C TRP A 460 6.00 16.68 -8.01
N ASP A 461 5.96 17.96 -7.64
CA ASP A 461 7.05 18.91 -7.84
C ASP A 461 8.31 18.47 -7.08
N TYR A 462 8.17 17.96 -5.86
CA TYR A 462 9.27 17.40 -5.10
C TYR A 462 9.94 16.22 -5.83
N ARG A 463 9.15 15.34 -6.42
CA ARG A 463 9.68 14.18 -7.16
C ARG A 463 10.31 14.59 -8.49
N ARG A 464 9.57 15.32 -9.33
CA ARG A 464 10.02 15.65 -10.69
C ARG A 464 11.26 16.53 -10.74
N THR A 465 11.46 17.38 -9.76
CA THR A 465 12.64 18.26 -9.69
C THR A 465 13.94 17.50 -9.38
N ARG A 466 13.84 16.28 -8.86
CA ARG A 466 14.98 15.41 -8.57
C ARG A 466 15.38 14.50 -9.74
N LEU A 467 14.59 14.48 -10.81
CA LEU A 467 14.85 13.64 -11.98
C LEU A 467 16.28 13.87 -12.51
N GLY A 468 17.05 12.77 -12.66
CA GLY A 468 18.46 12.79 -13.06
C GLY A 468 19.44 13.21 -11.96
N GLY A 469 18.93 13.62 -10.79
CA GLY A 469 19.74 13.94 -9.62
C GLY A 469 20.08 12.73 -8.75
N PRO A 470 20.93 12.93 -7.72
CA PRO A 470 21.34 11.86 -6.82
C PRO A 470 20.20 11.38 -5.94
N VAL A 471 20.17 10.06 -5.66
CA VAL A 471 19.20 9.43 -4.77
C VAL A 471 19.48 9.82 -3.32
N ASP A 472 18.46 10.34 -2.64
CA ASP A 472 18.49 10.57 -1.19
C ASP A 472 18.17 9.27 -0.45
N LYS A 473 19.22 8.61 0.06
CA LYS A 473 19.06 7.37 0.83
C LYS A 473 18.49 7.58 2.22
N ALA A 474 18.44 8.81 2.74
CA ALA A 474 17.83 9.13 4.03
C ALA A 474 16.29 9.17 3.97
N GLU A 475 15.72 9.33 2.77
CA GLU A 475 14.27 9.45 2.57
C GLU A 475 13.55 8.13 2.92
N TRP A 476 12.40 8.26 3.58
CA TRP A 476 11.50 7.16 3.91
C TRP A 476 10.34 7.08 2.92
N GLY A 477 9.89 5.86 2.61
CA GLY A 477 8.70 5.61 1.79
C GLY A 477 7.38 5.63 2.57
N MET A 478 7.46 5.62 3.91
CA MET A 478 6.30 5.65 4.83
C MET A 478 6.53 6.68 5.93
N THR A 479 5.44 7.26 6.44
CA THR A 479 5.48 8.13 7.61
C THR A 479 5.62 7.34 8.91
N PRO A 480 6.15 7.92 10.00
CA PRO A 480 6.31 7.22 11.28
C PRO A 480 5.02 6.65 11.89
N GLN A 481 3.88 7.27 11.62
CA GLN A 481 2.56 6.84 12.09
C GLN A 481 1.89 5.78 11.19
N THR A 482 2.58 5.31 10.14
CA THR A 482 2.10 4.22 9.29
C THR A 482 2.25 2.88 10.01
N VAL A 483 1.15 2.12 10.13
CA VAL A 483 1.16 0.74 10.66
C VAL A 483 1.51 -0.21 9.54
N ASN A 484 2.78 -0.31 9.23
CA ASN A 484 3.37 -1.23 8.27
C ASN A 484 4.89 -1.23 8.38
N ALA A 485 5.57 -2.07 7.57
CA ALA A 485 7.01 -2.09 7.34
C ALA A 485 7.28 -2.29 5.84
N TYR A 486 8.52 -2.17 5.39
CA TYR A 486 8.86 -2.50 4.01
C TYR A 486 10.35 -2.77 3.80
N TYR A 487 10.63 -3.59 2.78
CA TYR A 487 11.94 -3.71 2.15
C TYR A 487 11.99 -2.93 0.84
N ASN A 488 13.06 -2.15 0.62
CA ASN A 488 13.34 -1.49 -0.66
C ASN A 488 14.56 -2.13 -1.33
N SER A 489 14.34 -2.81 -2.45
CA SER A 489 15.38 -3.57 -3.14
C SER A 489 16.40 -2.71 -3.88
N VAL A 490 16.10 -1.46 -4.22
CA VAL A 490 17.01 -0.53 -4.92
C VAL A 490 17.92 0.18 -3.91
N LYS A 491 17.41 0.49 -2.72
CA LYS A 491 18.21 1.05 -1.62
C LYS A 491 18.84 -0.02 -0.74
N ASN A 492 18.44 -1.29 -0.89
CA ASN A 492 18.79 -2.42 -0.02
C ASN A 492 18.55 -2.07 1.45
N GLU A 493 17.32 -1.64 1.77
CA GLU A 493 16.93 -1.14 3.09
C GLU A 493 15.66 -1.81 3.61
N ILE A 494 15.60 -1.99 4.95
CA ILE A 494 14.42 -2.38 5.71
C ILE A 494 13.98 -1.24 6.60
N VAL A 495 12.67 -0.97 6.66
CA VAL A 495 12.13 0.21 7.34
C VAL A 495 10.95 -0.18 8.21
N PHE A 496 11.00 0.23 9.49
CA PHE A 496 9.99 -0.05 10.52
C PHE A 496 9.50 1.26 11.13
N PRO A 497 8.38 1.83 10.64
CA PRO A 497 7.76 3.02 11.24
C PRO A 497 7.36 2.83 12.70
N ALA A 498 7.34 3.91 13.48
CA ALA A 498 7.06 3.87 14.91
C ALA A 498 5.69 3.25 15.26
N ALA A 499 4.69 3.40 14.38
CA ALA A 499 3.34 2.94 14.67
C ALA A 499 3.17 1.41 14.64
N ILE A 500 4.00 0.64 13.91
CA ILE A 500 3.95 -0.83 13.99
C ILE A 500 4.68 -1.35 15.23
N LEU A 501 5.57 -0.54 15.83
CA LEU A 501 6.36 -0.88 17.00
C LEU A 501 5.57 -0.68 18.29
N GLN A 502 4.38 -1.26 18.36
CA GLN A 502 3.41 -1.20 19.45
C GLN A 502 2.77 -2.59 19.66
N PRO A 503 2.23 -2.90 20.87
CA PRO A 503 1.46 -4.13 21.07
C PRO A 503 0.27 -4.23 20.08
N PRO A 504 -0.02 -5.38 19.49
CA PRO A 504 0.53 -6.71 19.83
C PRO A 504 1.82 -7.11 19.12
N PHE A 505 2.36 -6.32 18.18
CA PHE A 505 3.57 -6.69 17.43
C PHE A 505 4.84 -6.54 18.26
N PHE A 506 4.94 -5.45 19.02
CA PHE A 506 6.09 -5.15 19.86
C PHE A 506 5.66 -4.52 21.18
N ASP A 507 6.02 -5.15 22.29
CA ASP A 507 5.87 -4.61 23.62
C ASP A 507 7.23 -4.67 24.33
N PRO A 508 7.88 -3.52 24.65
CA PRO A 508 9.19 -3.52 25.30
C PRO A 508 9.19 -4.22 26.67
N ASP A 509 8.02 -4.39 27.28
CA ASP A 509 7.88 -5.00 28.61
C ASP A 509 7.40 -6.46 28.55
N ALA A 510 7.08 -6.99 27.35
CA ALA A 510 6.67 -8.37 27.15
C ALA A 510 7.83 -9.37 27.22
N ASP A 511 7.50 -10.67 27.38
CA ASP A 511 8.45 -11.77 27.26
C ASP A 511 9.16 -11.73 25.89
N ALA A 512 10.47 -12.01 25.90
CA ALA A 512 11.28 -11.97 24.68
C ALA A 512 10.72 -12.88 23.58
N ALA A 513 10.21 -14.07 23.94
CA ALA A 513 9.63 -15.01 22.97
C ALA A 513 8.50 -14.37 22.19
N ILE A 514 7.62 -13.56 22.84
CA ILE A 514 6.52 -12.86 22.19
C ILE A 514 7.03 -11.81 21.20
N ASN A 515 8.03 -11.01 21.60
CA ASN A 515 8.59 -10.00 20.69
C ASN A 515 9.31 -10.63 19.49
N TYR A 516 10.02 -11.76 19.69
CA TYR A 516 10.60 -12.49 18.56
C TYR A 516 9.55 -13.16 17.69
N GLY A 517 8.44 -13.69 18.23
CA GLY A 517 7.33 -14.27 17.48
C GLY A 517 6.55 -13.21 16.71
N GLY A 518 6.25 -12.06 17.33
CA GLY A 518 5.52 -10.94 16.76
C GLY A 518 6.38 -10.07 15.83
N ILE A 519 6.99 -9.01 16.36
CA ILE A 519 7.78 -8.08 15.53
C ILE A 519 9.03 -8.74 14.93
N GLY A 520 9.62 -9.74 15.60
CA GLY A 520 10.73 -10.50 15.04
C GLY A 520 10.33 -11.23 13.77
N GLY A 521 9.14 -11.85 13.74
CA GLY A 521 8.56 -12.41 12.52
C GLY A 521 8.44 -11.40 11.39
N VAL A 522 7.95 -10.17 11.69
CA VAL A 522 7.84 -9.07 10.71
C VAL A 522 9.23 -8.61 10.23
N ILE A 523 10.20 -8.45 11.12
CA ILE A 523 11.57 -8.08 10.75
C ILE A 523 12.19 -9.11 9.82
N GLY A 524 12.04 -10.41 10.18
CA GLY A 524 12.53 -11.51 9.35
C GLY A 524 11.84 -11.59 8.00
N HIS A 525 10.54 -11.27 7.92
CA HIS A 525 9.77 -11.13 6.68
C HIS A 525 10.38 -10.05 5.79
N GLU A 526 10.59 -8.84 6.29
CA GLU A 526 11.18 -7.75 5.51
C GLU A 526 12.62 -8.05 5.05
N ILE A 527 13.44 -8.66 5.90
CA ILE A 527 14.79 -9.09 5.50
C ILE A 527 14.70 -10.17 4.42
N SER A 528 13.75 -11.09 4.51
CA SER A 528 13.54 -12.17 3.53
C SER A 528 13.14 -11.65 2.15
N HIS A 529 12.46 -10.50 2.06
CA HIS A 529 12.20 -9.83 0.79
C HIS A 529 13.47 -9.48 0.01
N GLY A 530 14.61 -9.32 0.67
CA GLY A 530 15.89 -9.17 -0.01
C GLY A 530 16.32 -10.41 -0.82
N PHE A 531 15.75 -11.57 -0.52
CA PHE A 531 16.12 -12.87 -1.06
C PHE A 531 14.94 -13.66 -1.67
N ASP A 532 13.74 -13.06 -1.72
CA ASP A 532 12.56 -13.64 -2.35
C ASP A 532 12.71 -13.74 -3.88
N ASP A 533 11.65 -14.19 -4.58
CA ASP A 533 11.64 -14.40 -6.05
C ASP A 533 11.99 -13.13 -6.85
N GLN A 534 11.76 -11.94 -6.30
CA GLN A 534 12.05 -10.65 -6.95
C GLN A 534 13.21 -9.90 -6.29
N GLY A 535 13.30 -9.90 -4.96
CA GLY A 535 14.36 -9.21 -4.23
C GLY A 535 15.74 -9.77 -4.52
N ARG A 536 15.87 -11.10 -4.71
CA ARG A 536 17.12 -11.76 -5.12
C ARG A 536 17.71 -11.21 -6.43
N LYS A 537 16.92 -10.53 -7.25
CA LYS A 537 17.37 -9.93 -8.53
C LYS A 537 18.15 -8.61 -8.36
N SER A 538 18.19 -8.04 -7.14
CA SER A 538 19.09 -6.92 -6.82
C SER A 538 20.24 -7.40 -5.95
N ASP A 539 21.46 -6.88 -6.21
CA ASP A 539 22.63 -7.16 -5.40
C ASP A 539 22.66 -6.35 -4.08
N GLY A 540 23.77 -6.46 -3.33
CA GLY A 540 23.98 -5.76 -2.05
C GLY A 540 24.01 -4.23 -2.16
N HIS A 541 24.22 -3.69 -3.35
CA HIS A 541 24.21 -2.25 -3.63
C HIS A 541 22.88 -1.78 -4.24
N GLY A 542 21.90 -2.69 -4.40
CA GLY A 542 20.57 -2.40 -4.94
C GLY A 542 20.49 -2.48 -6.48
N VAL A 543 21.58 -2.82 -7.16
CA VAL A 543 21.62 -2.91 -8.63
C VAL A 543 20.87 -4.14 -9.10
N LEU A 544 19.87 -3.93 -9.98
CA LEU A 544 19.15 -5.01 -10.67
C LEU A 544 20.09 -5.72 -11.64
N ARG A 545 20.58 -6.87 -11.26
CA ARG A 545 21.45 -7.74 -12.06
C ARG A 545 21.31 -9.20 -11.62
N ASP A 546 21.64 -10.10 -12.51
CA ASP A 546 21.80 -11.51 -12.16
C ASP A 546 23.16 -11.72 -11.48
N TRP A 547 23.14 -12.08 -10.19
CA TRP A 547 24.33 -12.30 -9.37
C TRP A 547 24.39 -13.72 -8.80
N TRP A 548 23.34 -14.51 -9.02
CA TRP A 548 23.29 -15.91 -8.62
C TRP A 548 23.99 -16.78 -9.66
N ALA A 549 24.66 -17.85 -9.22
CA ALA A 549 25.08 -18.89 -10.14
C ALA A 549 23.85 -19.51 -10.80
N THR A 550 23.95 -19.83 -12.09
CA THR A 550 22.82 -20.33 -12.90
C THR A 550 22.16 -21.57 -12.25
N ASP A 551 22.97 -22.50 -11.74
CA ASP A 551 22.47 -23.72 -11.10
C ASP A 551 21.73 -23.43 -9.80
N ASP A 552 22.17 -22.42 -9.01
CA ASP A 552 21.52 -22.05 -7.77
C ASP A 552 20.21 -21.31 -8.04
N ALA A 553 20.14 -20.47 -9.07
CA ALA A 553 18.91 -19.83 -9.51
C ALA A 553 17.88 -20.88 -9.97
N ALA A 554 18.32 -21.92 -10.70
CA ALA A 554 17.43 -23.02 -11.10
C ALA A 554 16.93 -23.83 -9.91
N LYS A 555 17.78 -24.14 -8.94
CA LYS A 555 17.36 -24.83 -7.69
C LYS A 555 16.37 -24.02 -6.87
N PHE A 556 16.57 -22.70 -6.79
CA PHE A 556 15.61 -21.80 -6.14
C PHE A 556 14.24 -21.87 -6.82
N GLU A 557 14.20 -21.79 -8.16
CA GLU A 557 12.92 -21.82 -8.90
C GLU A 557 12.18 -23.16 -8.68
N VAL A 558 12.89 -24.28 -8.58
CA VAL A 558 12.29 -25.58 -8.25
C VAL A 558 11.60 -25.53 -6.87
N GLN A 559 12.22 -24.92 -5.86
CA GLN A 559 11.61 -24.77 -4.54
C GLN A 559 10.43 -23.78 -4.57
N ALA A 560 10.59 -22.65 -5.27
CA ALA A 560 9.53 -21.66 -5.41
C ALA A 560 8.27 -22.22 -6.08
N VAL A 561 8.43 -23.05 -7.14
CA VAL A 561 7.30 -23.71 -7.79
C VAL A 561 6.55 -24.65 -6.84
N LYS A 562 7.28 -25.46 -6.06
CA LYS A 562 6.66 -26.35 -5.06
C LYS A 562 5.90 -25.56 -4.00
N TYR A 563 6.51 -24.50 -3.52
CA TYR A 563 5.93 -23.66 -2.48
C TYR A 563 4.70 -22.91 -2.99
N GLY A 564 4.76 -22.37 -4.21
CA GLY A 564 3.59 -21.75 -4.85
C GLY A 564 2.42 -22.71 -5.04
N ALA A 565 2.71 -23.95 -5.48
CA ALA A 565 1.68 -25.00 -5.64
C ALA A 565 1.00 -25.37 -4.31
N GLN A 566 1.75 -25.34 -3.18
CA GLN A 566 1.16 -25.52 -1.85
C GLN A 566 0.12 -24.44 -1.55
N TYR A 567 0.43 -23.18 -1.82
CA TYR A 567 -0.52 -22.07 -1.59
C TYR A 567 -1.71 -22.11 -2.56
N GLU A 568 -1.51 -22.53 -3.81
CA GLU A 568 -2.59 -22.71 -4.77
C GLU A 568 -3.58 -23.80 -4.37
N ALA A 569 -3.17 -24.74 -3.52
CA ALA A 569 -4.05 -25.77 -2.98
C ALA A 569 -4.93 -25.27 -1.82
N TYR A 570 -4.62 -24.12 -1.21
CA TYR A 570 -5.42 -23.57 -0.13
C TYR A 570 -6.69 -22.91 -0.65
N SER A 571 -7.79 -23.16 0.06
CA SER A 571 -9.10 -22.54 -0.16
C SER A 571 -9.57 -21.83 1.10
N PHE A 572 -10.52 -20.92 0.95
CA PHE A 572 -11.10 -20.18 2.07
C PHE A 572 -12.42 -20.81 2.50
N ASP A 573 -12.66 -20.88 3.81
CA ASP A 573 -13.96 -21.29 4.33
C ASP A 573 -15.05 -20.31 3.87
N GLY A 574 -16.17 -20.85 3.39
CA GLY A 574 -17.27 -20.05 2.84
C GLY A 574 -17.07 -19.53 1.41
N LEU A 575 -15.93 -19.81 0.75
CA LEU A 575 -15.64 -19.39 -0.62
C LEU A 575 -15.20 -20.60 -1.47
N PRO A 576 -16.11 -21.54 -1.78
CA PRO A 576 -15.77 -22.75 -2.52
C PRO A 576 -15.24 -22.42 -3.93
N GLY A 577 -14.14 -23.03 -4.32
CA GLY A 577 -13.49 -22.82 -5.62
C GLY A 577 -12.65 -21.55 -5.73
N VAL A 578 -12.50 -20.77 -4.65
CA VAL A 578 -11.57 -19.64 -4.60
C VAL A 578 -10.26 -20.10 -3.98
N HIS A 579 -9.17 -19.95 -4.71
CA HIS A 579 -7.83 -20.35 -4.29
C HIS A 579 -6.87 -19.17 -4.27
N ILE A 580 -5.80 -19.28 -3.50
CA ILE A 580 -4.72 -18.28 -3.50
C ILE A 580 -3.97 -18.40 -4.84
N ASN A 581 -3.59 -17.26 -5.42
CA ASN A 581 -2.65 -17.23 -6.54
C ASN A 581 -1.22 -17.29 -5.99
N GLY A 582 -0.69 -18.51 -5.82
CA GLY A 582 0.62 -18.75 -5.21
C GLY A 582 1.79 -18.08 -5.92
N ARG A 583 1.68 -17.87 -7.26
CA ARG A 583 2.68 -17.09 -8.03
C ARG A 583 2.60 -15.61 -7.75
N ALA A 584 1.41 -15.06 -7.60
CA ALA A 584 1.23 -13.63 -7.32
C ALA A 584 1.65 -13.26 -5.89
N SER A 585 1.47 -14.17 -4.94
CA SER A 585 1.83 -13.98 -3.53
C SER A 585 3.21 -14.55 -3.15
N MET A 586 4.02 -15.02 -4.10
CA MET A 586 5.26 -15.78 -3.83
C MET A 586 6.22 -15.04 -2.89
N GLY A 587 6.48 -13.76 -3.11
CA GLY A 587 7.38 -12.97 -2.28
C GLY A 587 6.89 -12.89 -0.82
N GLU A 588 5.58 -12.64 -0.64
CA GLU A 588 4.95 -12.59 0.68
C GLU A 588 5.03 -13.95 1.39
N ASN A 589 4.74 -15.04 0.65
CA ASN A 589 4.81 -16.39 1.21
C ASN A 589 6.25 -16.75 1.66
N ILE A 590 7.26 -16.37 0.87
CA ILE A 590 8.68 -16.56 1.22
C ILE A 590 9.05 -15.70 2.43
N GLY A 591 8.57 -14.44 2.46
CA GLY A 591 8.75 -13.52 3.57
C GLY A 591 8.22 -14.09 4.88
N ASP A 592 7.00 -14.62 4.89
CA ASP A 592 6.36 -15.20 6.07
C ASP A 592 7.13 -16.42 6.60
N LEU A 593 7.43 -17.40 5.75
CA LEU A 593 8.18 -18.59 6.16
C LEU A 593 9.59 -18.23 6.64
N GLY A 594 10.28 -17.40 5.86
CA GLY A 594 11.63 -16.92 6.20
C GLY A 594 11.62 -16.15 7.51
N GLY A 595 10.63 -15.28 7.70
CA GLY A 595 10.45 -14.46 8.89
C GLY A 595 10.36 -15.29 10.16
N VAL A 596 9.44 -16.24 10.20
CA VAL A 596 9.26 -17.12 11.38
C VAL A 596 10.52 -17.95 11.66
N LEU A 597 11.13 -18.53 10.64
CA LEU A 597 12.31 -19.37 10.80
C LEU A 597 13.54 -18.59 11.31
N ILE A 598 13.77 -17.38 10.76
CA ILE A 598 14.89 -16.52 11.16
C ILE A 598 14.67 -16.00 12.58
N ALA A 599 13.42 -15.60 12.90
CA ALA A 599 13.09 -15.09 14.22
C ALA A 599 13.23 -16.15 15.32
N LEU A 600 12.87 -17.42 15.04
CA LEU A 600 13.05 -18.53 15.99
C LEU A 600 14.54 -18.79 16.28
N ASP A 601 15.38 -18.82 15.24
CA ASP A 601 16.83 -18.99 15.42
C ASP A 601 17.42 -17.82 16.22
N ALA A 602 16.97 -16.59 15.93
CA ALA A 602 17.41 -15.39 16.65
C ALA A 602 16.96 -15.42 18.13
N TYR A 603 15.74 -15.89 18.39
CA TYR A 603 15.25 -16.10 19.75
C TYR A 603 16.13 -17.10 20.51
N HIS A 604 16.39 -18.27 19.96
CA HIS A 604 17.25 -19.29 20.59
C HIS A 604 18.67 -18.75 20.86
N ALA A 605 19.23 -17.99 19.92
CA ALA A 605 20.53 -17.36 20.11
C ALA A 605 20.51 -16.31 21.25
N SER A 606 19.44 -15.52 21.36
CA SER A 606 19.31 -14.46 22.37
C SER A 606 19.29 -14.99 23.79
N ILE A 607 18.74 -16.20 24.00
CA ILE A 607 18.74 -16.89 25.30
C ILE A 607 19.98 -17.78 25.51
N GLY A 608 20.96 -17.73 24.59
CA GLY A 608 22.20 -18.50 24.65
C GLY A 608 21.98 -20.01 24.54
N GLY A 609 20.94 -20.46 23.84
CA GLY A 609 20.56 -21.87 23.69
C GLY A 609 20.06 -22.52 24.99
N ARG A 610 19.84 -21.77 26.07
CA ARG A 610 19.30 -22.27 27.33
C ARG A 610 17.77 -22.39 27.25
N PRO A 611 17.15 -23.38 27.89
CA PRO A 611 15.71 -23.44 28.00
C PRO A 611 15.15 -22.17 28.67
N ALA A 612 14.18 -21.52 28.05
CA ALA A 612 13.43 -20.44 28.67
C ALA A 612 12.51 -21.01 29.79
N PRO A 613 12.18 -20.23 30.83
CA PRO A 613 11.23 -20.66 31.86
C PRO A 613 9.86 -20.98 31.24
N VAL A 614 9.15 -21.94 31.84
CA VAL A 614 7.75 -22.20 31.52
C VAL A 614 6.89 -21.13 32.21
N ILE A 615 6.05 -20.44 31.47
CA ILE A 615 5.13 -19.41 31.98
C ILE A 615 3.70 -19.79 31.55
N ASP A 616 2.77 -19.82 32.49
CA ASP A 616 1.35 -20.23 32.28
C ASP A 616 1.20 -21.59 31.54
N GLY A 617 2.15 -22.49 31.75
CA GLY A 617 2.17 -23.81 31.10
C GLY A 617 2.79 -23.86 29.71
N PHE A 618 3.30 -22.74 29.17
CA PHE A 618 3.92 -22.66 27.86
C PHE A 618 5.44 -22.55 27.95
N SER A 619 6.14 -23.36 27.16
CA SER A 619 7.60 -23.24 26.98
C SER A 619 7.93 -21.95 26.23
N GLY A 620 9.22 -21.57 26.16
CA GLY A 620 9.64 -20.42 25.36
C GLY A 620 9.26 -20.52 23.89
N ASP A 621 9.49 -21.69 23.28
CA ASP A 621 9.12 -21.92 21.87
C ASP A 621 7.60 -21.86 21.65
N GLN A 622 6.81 -22.40 22.57
CA GLN A 622 5.36 -22.29 22.47
C GLN A 622 4.91 -20.83 22.56
N ARG A 623 5.50 -20.02 23.48
CA ARG A 623 5.20 -18.58 23.55
C ARG A 623 5.67 -17.83 22.31
N PHE A 624 6.80 -18.21 21.71
CA PHE A 624 7.23 -17.65 20.42
C PHE A 624 6.17 -17.84 19.33
N PHE A 625 5.63 -19.06 19.20
CA PHE A 625 4.60 -19.31 18.19
C PHE A 625 3.22 -18.72 18.55
N LEU A 626 2.98 -18.31 19.79
CA LEU A 626 1.78 -17.55 20.17
C LEU A 626 1.89 -16.07 19.78
N GLY A 627 3.09 -15.48 19.79
CA GLY A 627 3.38 -14.12 19.33
C GLY A 627 3.38 -14.03 17.84
#